data_370ef583aea4d953d01167637ce0ed39
#
_entry.id   370ef583aea4d953d01167637ce0ed39
#
_cell.length_a   1.000
_cell.length_b   1.000
_cell.length_c   1.000
_cell.angle_alpha   90.00
_cell.angle_beta   90.00
_cell.angle_gamma   90.00
#
_symmetry.space_group_name_H-M   'P 1'
#
loop_
_entity.id
_entity.type
_entity.pdbx_description
1 polymer ?
#
loop_
_entity_poly.entity_id
_entity_poly.type
_entity_poly.pdbx_seq_one_letter_code
_entity_poly.pdbx_strand_id
1 'polypeptide(L)'
;MTAHCYLDLLGELAITASHSRPRVSNDNPMSEAQFKTMKYQPDYPRRFRDYHHAQRWCRDYVQWYNHDHHHSALAGFTPAQVFTGDYQKIADKRQPALDKAYHEHPGRFINGKPEASLPSADVYINPVTEDGNDAADSSTVNFPTLRRVLQLN
;
A
#
# COMPACT_ATOMS: atom_id res chain seq x y z
N MET A 1 7.51 24.31 -0.38
CA MET A 1 6.88 25.47 -1.02
C MET A 1 5.38 25.22 -1.08
N THR A 2 4.63 25.95 -0.29
CA THR A 2 3.17 25.93 -0.35
C THR A 2 2.73 27.17 -1.11
N ALA A 3 2.30 27.01 -2.36
CA ALA A 3 1.73 28.11 -3.09
C ALA A 3 0.33 28.40 -2.51
N HIS A 4 0.04 29.67 -2.17
CA HIS A 4 -1.26 30.08 -1.62
C HIS A 4 -2.40 29.60 -2.51
N CYS A 5 -2.30 29.75 -3.82
CA CYS A 5 -3.31 29.29 -4.79
C CYS A 5 -3.62 27.78 -4.69
N TYR A 6 -2.65 26.96 -4.28
CA TYR A 6 -2.87 25.53 -4.08
C TYR A 6 -3.68 25.26 -2.80
N LEU A 7 -3.38 25.98 -1.73
CA LEU A 7 -4.12 25.85 -0.47
C LEU A 7 -5.56 26.37 -0.62
N ASP A 8 -5.74 27.47 -1.35
CA ASP A 8 -7.05 28.03 -1.66
C ASP A 8 -7.90 27.02 -2.45
N LEU A 9 -7.31 26.39 -3.48
CA LEU A 9 -7.98 25.34 -4.25
C LEU A 9 -8.38 24.14 -3.40
N LEU A 10 -7.49 23.68 -2.49
CA LEU A 10 -7.84 22.61 -1.57
C LEU A 10 -8.99 22.99 -0.64
N GLY A 11 -8.99 24.25 -0.17
CA GLY A 11 -10.08 24.79 0.64
C GLY A 11 -11.43 24.81 -0.09
N GLU A 12 -11.44 25.27 -1.35
CA GLU A 12 -12.63 25.27 -2.21
C GLU A 12 -13.18 23.85 -2.46
N LEU A 13 -12.28 22.86 -2.58
CA LEU A 13 -12.64 21.46 -2.77
C LEU A 13 -12.95 20.72 -1.47
N ALA A 14 -12.93 21.39 -0.31
CA ALA A 14 -13.08 20.80 1.01
C ALA A 14 -12.07 19.65 1.27
N ILE A 15 -10.86 19.75 0.72
CA ILE A 15 -9.79 18.79 0.90
C ILE A 15 -8.85 19.31 2.00
N THR A 16 -8.68 18.51 3.05
CA THR A 16 -7.72 18.82 4.12
C THR A 16 -6.28 18.58 3.62
N ALA A 17 -5.44 19.61 3.70
CA ALA A 17 -4.03 19.49 3.39
C ALA A 17 -3.32 18.64 4.45
N SER A 18 -2.50 17.70 4.01
CA SER A 18 -1.65 16.87 4.86
C SER A 18 -0.19 17.02 4.46
N HIS A 19 0.67 17.21 5.44
CA HIS A 19 2.10 17.41 5.22
C HIS A 19 2.91 16.52 6.15
N SER A 20 4.03 16.00 5.64
CA SER A 20 5.01 15.33 6.49
C SER A 20 5.65 16.36 7.44
N ARG A 21 5.90 15.94 8.67
CA ARG A 21 6.61 16.78 9.65
C ARG A 21 8.05 17.01 9.19
N PRO A 22 8.61 18.20 9.44
CA PRO A 22 10.00 18.49 9.10
C PRO A 22 10.96 17.49 9.76
N ARG A 23 11.83 16.86 8.95
CA ARG A 23 12.86 15.90 9.39
C ARG A 23 12.33 14.57 9.98
N VAL A 24 11.07 14.24 9.76
CA VAL A 24 10.48 12.95 10.17
C VAL A 24 10.27 12.08 8.93
N SER A 25 11.20 11.17 8.67
CA SER A 25 11.15 10.26 7.51
C SER A 25 9.98 9.27 7.61
N ASN A 26 9.56 8.90 8.81
CA ASN A 26 8.47 7.95 9.02
C ASN A 26 7.09 8.46 8.59
N ASP A 27 6.96 9.74 8.26
CA ASP A 27 5.70 10.31 7.77
C ASP A 27 5.47 10.00 6.28
N ASN A 28 6.48 9.44 5.58
CA ASN A 28 6.36 9.06 4.17
C ASN A 28 6.96 7.68 3.83
N PRO A 29 6.79 6.65 4.69
CA PRO A 29 7.45 5.36 4.52
C PRO A 29 6.98 4.61 3.28
N MET A 30 5.73 4.78 2.88
CA MET A 30 5.15 4.08 1.72
C MET A 30 5.72 4.57 0.40
N SER A 31 5.87 5.89 0.23
CA SER A 31 6.51 6.45 -0.98
C SER A 31 7.97 6.07 -1.07
N GLU A 32 8.68 6.07 0.06
CA GLU A 32 10.09 5.64 0.10
C GLU A 32 10.23 4.16 -0.27
N ALA A 33 9.37 3.29 0.26
CA ALA A 33 9.33 1.86 -0.09
C ALA A 33 9.02 1.66 -1.58
N GLN A 34 8.07 2.42 -2.12
CA GLN A 34 7.72 2.39 -3.53
C GLN A 34 8.89 2.80 -4.43
N PHE A 35 9.56 3.91 -4.12
CA PHE A 35 10.75 4.35 -4.85
C PHE A 35 11.90 3.36 -4.73
N LYS A 36 12.05 2.69 -3.60
CA LYS A 36 13.02 1.61 -3.42
C LYS A 36 12.69 0.46 -4.36
N THR A 37 11.46 -0.06 -4.32
CA THR A 37 11.01 -1.15 -5.20
C THR A 37 11.24 -0.80 -6.68
N MET A 38 10.93 0.42 -7.10
CA MET A 38 11.15 0.91 -8.46
C MET A 38 12.63 0.91 -8.85
N LYS A 39 13.49 1.45 -7.98
CA LYS A 39 14.94 1.59 -8.27
C LYS A 39 15.71 0.27 -8.27
N TYR A 40 15.17 -0.74 -7.58
CA TYR A 40 15.79 -2.08 -7.52
C TYR A 40 15.23 -3.06 -8.56
N GLN A 41 14.37 -2.59 -9.47
CA GLN A 41 13.99 -3.41 -10.63
C GLN A 41 15.21 -3.74 -11.48
N PRO A 42 15.35 -4.98 -11.94
CA PRO A 42 16.50 -5.39 -12.76
C PRO A 42 16.69 -4.59 -14.04
N ASP A 43 15.58 -4.11 -14.62
CA ASP A 43 15.54 -3.32 -15.85
C ASP A 43 15.50 -1.82 -15.61
N TYR A 44 15.61 -1.37 -14.33
CA TYR A 44 15.63 0.06 -14.02
C TYR A 44 16.85 0.74 -14.68
N PRO A 45 16.66 1.67 -15.61
CA PRO A 45 17.76 2.37 -16.23
C PRO A 45 18.36 3.36 -15.24
N ARG A 46 19.67 3.26 -15.00
CA ARG A 46 20.38 4.23 -14.12
C ARG A 46 20.22 5.66 -14.60
N ARG A 47 20.01 5.86 -15.92
CA ARG A 47 19.79 7.14 -16.57
C ARG A 47 18.82 6.97 -17.72
N PHE A 48 17.74 7.75 -17.72
CA PHE A 48 16.83 7.85 -18.87
C PHE A 48 17.45 8.69 -19.98
N ARG A 49 17.26 8.28 -21.23
CA ARG A 49 17.77 9.00 -22.40
C ARG A 49 17.06 10.32 -22.62
N ASP A 50 15.74 10.29 -22.47
CA ASP A 50 14.84 11.40 -22.69
C ASP A 50 13.53 11.21 -21.90
N TYR A 51 12.65 12.20 -21.95
CA TYR A 51 11.35 12.17 -21.30
C TYR A 51 10.47 11.00 -21.76
N HIS A 52 10.46 10.72 -23.06
CA HIS A 52 9.63 9.64 -23.60
C HIS A 52 10.10 8.26 -23.15
N HIS A 53 11.42 8.08 -23.03
CA HIS A 53 11.98 6.85 -22.46
C HIS A 53 11.55 6.69 -21.00
N ALA A 54 11.63 7.74 -20.18
CA ALA A 54 11.19 7.71 -18.81
C ALA A 54 9.68 7.39 -18.70
N GLN A 55 8.87 8.06 -19.51
CA GLN A 55 7.42 7.87 -19.52
C GLN A 55 7.00 6.43 -19.88
N ARG A 56 7.62 5.84 -20.92
CA ARG A 56 7.35 4.45 -21.30
C ARG A 56 7.73 3.50 -20.17
N TRP A 57 8.97 3.61 -19.69
CA TRP A 57 9.45 2.74 -18.61
C TRP A 57 8.57 2.84 -17.35
N CYS A 58 8.22 4.05 -16.91
CA CYS A 58 7.33 4.23 -15.76
C CYS A 58 5.93 3.63 -15.99
N ARG A 59 5.38 3.73 -17.20
CA ARG A 59 4.09 3.10 -17.55
C ARG A 59 4.18 1.58 -17.42
N ASP A 60 5.21 0.98 -17.99
CA ASP A 60 5.41 -0.47 -17.96
C ASP A 60 5.65 -0.95 -16.52
N TYR A 61 6.43 -0.20 -15.74
CA TYR A 61 6.64 -0.46 -14.32
C TYR A 61 5.33 -0.40 -13.51
N VAL A 62 4.51 0.63 -13.70
CA VAL A 62 3.23 0.77 -12.98
C VAL A 62 2.28 -0.36 -13.35
N GLN A 63 2.24 -0.74 -14.63
CA GLN A 63 1.44 -1.88 -15.09
C GLN A 63 1.88 -3.17 -14.39
N TRP A 64 3.17 -3.48 -14.44
CA TRP A 64 3.74 -4.64 -13.74
C TRP A 64 3.47 -4.59 -12.23
N TYR A 65 3.72 -3.44 -11.59
CA TYR A 65 3.53 -3.29 -10.15
C TYR A 65 2.09 -3.54 -9.73
N ASN A 66 1.14 -3.03 -10.48
CA ASN A 66 -0.27 -3.16 -10.13
C ASN A 66 -0.83 -4.56 -10.41
N HIS A 67 -0.38 -5.25 -11.45
CA HIS A 67 -1.01 -6.48 -11.91
C HIS A 67 -0.20 -7.76 -11.67
N ASP A 68 1.12 -7.65 -11.60
CA ASP A 68 2.01 -8.82 -11.53
C ASP A 68 2.82 -8.88 -10.23
N HIS A 69 3.13 -7.73 -9.61
CA HIS A 69 3.92 -7.71 -8.40
C HIS A 69 3.12 -8.17 -7.17
N HIS A 70 3.53 -9.32 -6.62
CA HIS A 70 2.98 -9.82 -5.36
C HIS A 70 3.56 -9.06 -4.17
N HIS A 71 2.74 -8.23 -3.54
CA HIS A 71 3.18 -7.32 -2.47
C HIS A 71 3.10 -8.00 -1.10
N SER A 72 4.21 -8.05 -0.35
CA SER A 72 4.26 -8.70 0.97
C SER A 72 3.30 -8.08 1.99
N ALA A 73 3.20 -6.75 2.04
CA ALA A 73 2.27 -6.05 2.92
C ALA A 73 0.78 -6.21 2.52
N LEU A 74 0.51 -6.76 1.35
CA LEU A 74 -0.83 -7.11 0.87
C LEU A 74 -1.05 -8.64 0.92
N ALA A 75 -0.42 -9.35 1.84
CA ALA A 75 -0.53 -10.81 1.99
C ALA A 75 -0.24 -11.58 0.68
N GLY A 76 0.67 -11.06 -0.15
CA GLY A 76 1.05 -11.66 -1.43
C GLY A 76 -0.03 -11.52 -2.52
N PHE A 77 -0.94 -10.57 -2.40
CA PHE A 77 -1.80 -10.16 -3.49
C PHE A 77 -1.19 -9.00 -4.27
N THR A 78 -1.64 -8.82 -5.51
CA THR A 78 -1.27 -7.63 -6.28
C THR A 78 -2.11 -6.43 -5.86
N PRO A 79 -1.62 -5.20 -6.03
CA PRO A 79 -2.41 -4.00 -5.74
C PRO A 79 -3.77 -3.98 -6.45
N ALA A 80 -3.83 -4.40 -7.72
CA ALA A 80 -5.07 -4.47 -8.48
C ALA A 80 -6.08 -5.46 -7.86
N GLN A 81 -5.63 -6.66 -7.44
CA GLN A 81 -6.49 -7.65 -6.81
C GLN A 81 -7.10 -7.13 -5.50
N VAL A 82 -6.32 -6.37 -4.73
CA VAL A 82 -6.84 -5.76 -3.49
C VAL A 82 -7.80 -4.63 -3.80
N PHE A 83 -7.47 -3.77 -4.76
CA PHE A 83 -8.29 -2.63 -5.16
C PHE A 83 -9.65 -3.04 -5.72
N THR A 84 -9.70 -4.11 -6.53
CA THR A 84 -10.97 -4.62 -7.12
C THR A 84 -11.76 -5.52 -6.16
N GLY A 85 -11.17 -5.95 -5.04
CA GLY A 85 -11.78 -6.91 -4.12
C GLY A 85 -11.65 -8.37 -4.54
N ASP A 86 -10.95 -8.67 -5.64
CA ASP A 86 -10.77 -10.05 -6.12
C ASP A 86 -9.90 -10.91 -5.20
N TYR A 87 -9.17 -10.28 -4.28
CA TYR A 87 -8.36 -11.00 -3.29
C TYR A 87 -9.16 -12.01 -2.48
N GLN A 88 -10.46 -11.75 -2.21
CA GLN A 88 -11.32 -12.67 -1.47
C GLN A 88 -11.48 -14.00 -2.23
N LYS A 89 -11.87 -13.94 -3.50
CA LYS A 89 -12.01 -15.13 -4.36
C LYS A 89 -10.71 -15.93 -4.50
N ILE A 90 -9.58 -15.21 -4.49
CA ILE A 90 -8.25 -15.85 -4.58
C ILE A 90 -7.90 -16.51 -3.24
N ALA A 91 -8.19 -15.89 -2.11
CA ALA A 91 -8.01 -16.48 -0.79
C ALA A 91 -8.84 -17.77 -0.64
N ASP A 92 -10.12 -17.74 -1.06
CA ASP A 92 -11.00 -18.90 -1.06
C ASP A 92 -10.43 -20.07 -1.89
N LYS A 93 -9.73 -19.77 -2.99
CA LYS A 93 -9.02 -20.78 -3.80
C LYS A 93 -7.72 -21.28 -3.18
N ARG A 94 -7.04 -20.44 -2.38
CA ARG A 94 -5.80 -20.82 -1.68
C ARG A 94 -6.07 -21.72 -0.48
N GLN A 95 -7.21 -21.54 0.22
CA GLN A 95 -7.53 -22.29 1.43
C GLN A 95 -7.53 -23.81 1.24
N PRO A 96 -8.16 -24.40 0.22
CA PRO A 96 -8.12 -25.84 -0.01
C PRO A 96 -6.70 -26.41 -0.19
N ALA A 97 -5.80 -25.63 -0.80
CA ALA A 97 -4.41 -26.05 -0.97
C ALA A 97 -3.66 -26.08 0.37
N LEU A 98 -3.94 -25.10 1.25
CA LEU A 98 -3.40 -25.05 2.61
C LEU A 98 -3.94 -26.20 3.46
N ASP A 99 -5.24 -26.47 3.35
CA ASP A 99 -5.90 -27.59 4.06
C ASP A 99 -5.31 -28.93 3.67
N LYS A 100 -5.10 -29.15 2.37
CA LYS A 100 -4.44 -30.33 1.83
C LYS A 100 -3.01 -30.46 2.38
N ALA A 101 -2.22 -29.41 2.29
CA ALA A 101 -0.84 -29.40 2.79
C ALA A 101 -0.77 -29.69 4.30
N TYR A 102 -1.71 -29.15 5.08
CA TYR A 102 -1.81 -29.43 6.51
C TYR A 102 -2.16 -30.90 6.78
N HIS A 103 -3.06 -31.46 6.00
CA HIS A 103 -3.47 -32.89 6.15
C HIS A 103 -2.33 -33.85 5.82
N GLU A 104 -1.55 -33.54 4.77
CA GLU A 104 -0.42 -34.37 4.33
C GLU A 104 0.80 -34.23 5.27
N HIS A 105 1.02 -33.04 5.85
CA HIS A 105 2.21 -32.71 6.64
C HIS A 105 1.91 -31.88 7.89
N PRO A 106 1.10 -32.38 8.85
CA PRO A 106 0.68 -31.58 10.01
C PRO A 106 1.86 -31.11 10.88
N GLY A 107 2.94 -31.89 10.96
CA GLY A 107 4.13 -31.53 11.73
C GLY A 107 4.91 -30.30 11.22
N ARG A 108 4.62 -29.81 10.04
CA ARG A 108 5.21 -28.57 9.50
C ARG A 108 4.52 -27.29 10.00
N PHE A 109 3.33 -27.42 10.59
CA PHE A 109 2.48 -26.31 11.00
C PHE A 109 2.41 -26.22 12.52
N ILE A 110 3.45 -25.64 13.13
CA ILE A 110 3.61 -25.55 14.60
C ILE A 110 2.44 -24.79 15.26
N ASN A 111 1.87 -23.81 14.56
CA ASN A 111 0.78 -22.96 15.06
C ASN A 111 -0.62 -23.52 14.73
N GLY A 112 -0.72 -24.77 14.32
CA GLY A 112 -2.01 -25.39 13.95
C GLY A 112 -2.37 -25.23 12.48
N LYS A 113 -3.65 -25.39 12.16
CA LYS A 113 -4.17 -25.35 10.80
C LYS A 113 -3.94 -23.95 10.20
N PRO A 114 -3.30 -23.84 9.00
CA PRO A 114 -3.04 -22.56 8.37
C PRO A 114 -4.31 -21.97 7.75
N GLU A 115 -4.43 -20.66 7.82
CA GLU A 115 -5.47 -19.90 7.11
C GLU A 115 -4.85 -19.04 6.03
N ALA A 116 -5.58 -18.83 4.93
CA ALA A 116 -5.14 -17.95 3.86
C ALA A 116 -5.08 -16.50 4.37
N SER A 117 -3.88 -15.92 4.39
CA SER A 117 -3.69 -14.56 4.83
C SER A 117 -4.45 -13.58 3.94
N LEU A 118 -5.13 -12.61 4.54
CA LEU A 118 -5.81 -11.52 3.87
C LEU A 118 -5.06 -10.20 4.08
N PRO A 119 -5.18 -9.24 3.16
CA PRO A 119 -4.63 -7.90 3.37
C PRO A 119 -5.33 -7.23 4.55
N SER A 120 -4.62 -6.36 5.26
CA SER A 120 -5.21 -5.57 6.35
C SER A 120 -6.35 -4.70 5.82
N ALA A 121 -7.47 -4.68 6.53
CA ALA A 121 -8.61 -3.83 6.17
C ALA A 121 -8.30 -2.34 6.33
N ASP A 122 -7.49 -2.01 7.33
CA ASP A 122 -7.10 -0.64 7.63
C ASP A 122 -5.58 -0.55 7.74
N VAL A 123 -5.00 0.48 7.16
CA VAL A 123 -3.58 0.80 7.24
C VAL A 123 -3.42 2.23 7.75
N TYR A 124 -2.65 2.39 8.81
CA TYR A 124 -2.39 3.69 9.43
C TYR A 124 -0.92 4.07 9.27
N ILE A 125 -0.68 5.35 9.04
CA ILE A 125 0.65 5.95 9.14
C ILE A 125 0.67 6.75 10.44
N ASN A 126 1.52 6.33 11.39
CA ASN A 126 1.63 6.95 12.71
C ASN A 126 0.24 7.15 13.38
N PRO A 127 -0.47 6.08 13.75
CA PRO A 127 -1.77 6.21 14.38
C PRO A 127 -1.67 7.03 15.67
N VAL A 128 -2.61 7.95 15.86
CA VAL A 128 -2.75 8.67 17.13
C VAL A 128 -3.28 7.68 18.16
N THR A 129 -2.52 7.44 19.22
CA THR A 129 -3.01 6.71 20.38
C THR A 129 -3.92 7.62 21.19
N GLU A 130 -5.06 7.10 21.71
CA GLU A 130 -6.02 7.86 22.51
C GLU A 130 -5.40 8.41 23.82
N ASP A 131 -4.27 7.90 24.22
CA ASP A 131 -3.57 8.26 25.47
C ASP A 131 -2.80 9.58 25.41
N GLY A 132 -3.10 10.43 24.45
CA GLY A 132 -2.89 11.89 24.50
C GLY A 132 -1.53 12.46 24.94
N ASN A 133 -0.46 11.64 25.06
CA ASN A 133 0.82 12.09 25.62
C ASN A 133 1.88 12.47 24.56
N ASP A 134 1.59 12.35 23.29
CA ASP A 134 2.37 13.00 22.24
C ASP A 134 1.73 14.36 21.93
N ALA A 135 1.88 15.29 22.87
CA ALA A 135 1.45 16.68 22.77
C ALA A 135 2.30 17.50 21.78
N ALA A 136 2.70 16.91 20.69
CA ALA A 136 3.41 17.58 19.61
C ALA A 136 2.84 17.16 18.26
N ASP A 137 1.69 17.66 17.96
CA ASP A 137 1.21 17.83 16.60
C ASP A 137 -0.13 17.11 16.27
N SER A 138 -1.18 17.93 16.23
CA SER A 138 -2.52 17.59 15.76
C SER A 138 -2.59 17.30 14.25
N SER A 139 -1.48 16.98 13.59
CA SER A 139 -1.36 16.75 12.15
C SER A 139 -1.20 15.27 11.77
N THR A 140 -1.42 14.33 12.67
CA THR A 140 -1.43 12.92 12.32
C THR A 140 -2.66 12.60 11.50
N VAL A 141 -2.45 12.41 10.20
CA VAL A 141 -3.52 12.08 9.27
C VAL A 141 -3.71 10.57 9.23
N ASN A 142 -4.84 10.12 9.75
CA ASN A 142 -5.31 8.77 9.50
C ASN A 142 -5.85 8.70 8.06
N PHE A 143 -5.19 7.92 7.21
CA PHE A 143 -5.75 7.56 5.91
C PHE A 143 -6.52 6.25 6.06
N PRO A 144 -7.85 6.26 6.13
CA PRO A 144 -8.62 5.04 6.02
C PRO A 144 -8.51 4.54 4.58
N THR A 145 -7.64 3.55 4.39
CA THR A 145 -7.44 2.92 3.08
C THR A 145 -8.57 1.92 2.84
N LEU A 146 -9.25 2.05 1.72
CA LEU A 146 -10.11 1.05 1.08
C LEU A 146 -11.57 0.89 1.55
N ARG A 147 -11.98 1.21 2.77
CA ARG A 147 -13.41 1.09 3.14
C ARG A 147 -14.33 2.06 2.41
N ARG A 148 -13.84 3.21 1.94
CA ARG A 148 -14.65 4.22 1.25
C ARG A 148 -14.98 3.90 -0.20
N VAL A 149 -14.18 3.09 -0.88
CA VAL A 149 -14.40 2.75 -2.30
C VAL A 149 -15.51 1.72 -2.47
N LEU A 150 -15.73 0.86 -1.47
CA LEU A 150 -16.75 -0.20 -1.51
C LEU A 150 -18.16 0.26 -1.09
N GLN A 151 -18.31 1.49 -0.61
CA GLN A 151 -19.61 2.05 -0.19
C GLN A 151 -20.23 3.00 -1.22
N LEU A 152 -19.63 3.16 -2.40
CA LEU A 152 -20.14 4.03 -3.47
C LEU A 152 -20.81 3.27 -4.63
N ASN A 153 -21.26 2.04 -4.39
CA ASN A 153 -22.16 1.31 -5.31
C ASN A 153 -23.43 0.93 -4.59
#